data_5fd2bf810e5e4053b7aa02d5103d56b8
#
_entry.id   5fd2bf810e5e4053b7aa02d5103d56b8
#
_cell.length_a   1.000
_cell.length_b   1.000
_cell.length_c   1.000
_cell.angle_alpha   90.00
_cell.angle_beta   90.00
_cell.angle_gamma   90.00
#
_symmetry.space_group_name_H-M   'P 1'
#
loop_
_entity.id
_entity.type
_entity.pdbx_description
1 polymer ?
#
loop_
_entity_poly.entity_id
_entity_poly.type
_entity_poly.pdbx_seq_one_letter_code
_entity_poly.pdbx_strand_id
1 'polypeptide(L)'
;DAGLLDAHPASGLSRVLQPRKTKQPMASIDPADAGALFAAIDSYPEAITRLGLQLLAHTFVRVGELRGMRWNELVADDAVWIVPAERMKLRKPHVVPLSRQALAILAQLRDMTGDGDLVLDSPQRPGHPLSENTFLFALYRLGYRGRMTAHGFRSLASTVLNESGFEPDVIERQLAHQESDAVRAAYNRAEYLPKRREMMQ
;
A
#
# COMPACT_ATOMS: atom_id res chain seq x y z
N ASP A 1 -33.09 -31.28 -25.10
CA ASP A 1 -32.12 -32.06 -24.31
C ASP A 1 -30.80 -31.30 -24.29
N ALA A 2 -30.53 -30.57 -23.22
CA ALA A 2 -29.20 -30.06 -22.94
C ALA A 2 -28.36 -31.27 -22.54
N GLY A 3 -27.45 -31.72 -23.42
CA GLY A 3 -26.56 -32.81 -23.16
C GLY A 3 -25.68 -32.51 -21.95
N LEU A 4 -26.15 -32.94 -20.79
CA LEU A 4 -25.39 -32.94 -19.57
C LEU A 4 -24.32 -34.02 -19.70
N LEU A 5 -23.07 -33.65 -19.58
CA LEU A 5 -21.97 -34.62 -19.52
C LEU A 5 -22.08 -35.41 -18.24
N ASP A 6 -22.03 -36.75 -18.34
CA ASP A 6 -22.09 -37.66 -17.17
C ASP A 6 -20.91 -37.50 -16.19
N ALA A 7 -19.87 -36.77 -16.62
CA ALA A 7 -18.73 -36.42 -15.77
C ALA A 7 -18.16 -35.05 -16.13
N HIS A 8 -17.69 -34.32 -15.15
CA HIS A 8 -17.04 -33.03 -15.36
C HIS A 8 -15.73 -33.24 -16.16
N PRO A 9 -15.54 -32.65 -17.36
CA PRO A 9 -14.38 -32.91 -18.23
C PRO A 9 -13.03 -32.56 -17.54
N ALA A 10 -13.04 -31.77 -16.48
CA ALA A 10 -11.86 -31.39 -15.70
C ALA A 10 -11.63 -32.27 -14.45
N SER A 11 -12.44 -33.33 -14.21
CA SER A 11 -12.36 -34.14 -12.98
C SER A 11 -11.03 -34.85 -12.76
N GLY A 12 -10.20 -35.02 -13.78
CA GLY A 12 -8.85 -35.61 -13.68
C GLY A 12 -7.71 -34.60 -13.68
N LEU A 13 -7.96 -33.32 -13.95
CA LEU A 13 -6.90 -32.31 -14.13
C LEU A 13 -6.11 -32.02 -12.85
N SER A 14 -6.71 -32.15 -11.67
CA SER A 14 -6.02 -31.97 -10.39
C SER A 14 -4.84 -32.93 -10.19
N ARG A 15 -4.82 -34.11 -10.86
CA ARG A 15 -3.71 -35.09 -10.81
C ARG A 15 -2.57 -34.75 -11.76
N VAL A 16 -2.84 -33.96 -12.79
CA VAL A 16 -1.88 -33.57 -13.84
C VAL A 16 -1.33 -32.17 -13.62
N LEU A 17 -2.11 -31.31 -12.98
CA LEU A 17 -1.68 -29.95 -12.64
C LEU A 17 -0.64 -30.01 -11.51
N GLN A 18 0.51 -29.40 -11.76
CA GLN A 18 1.50 -29.21 -10.70
C GLN A 18 0.88 -28.45 -9.53
N PRO A 19 1.17 -28.84 -8.27
CA PRO A 19 0.70 -28.12 -7.11
C PRO A 19 1.11 -26.65 -7.24
N ARG A 20 0.15 -25.74 -6.98
CA ARG A 20 0.40 -24.31 -7.02
C ARG A 20 1.57 -23.97 -6.12
N LYS A 21 2.66 -23.42 -6.66
CA LYS A 21 3.79 -22.99 -5.86
C LYS A 21 3.28 -22.14 -4.71
N THR A 22 3.62 -22.48 -3.49
CA THR A 22 3.35 -21.66 -2.29
C THR A 22 3.84 -20.26 -2.58
N LYS A 23 2.97 -19.26 -2.47
CA LYS A 23 3.36 -17.86 -2.62
C LYS A 23 4.39 -17.55 -1.54
N GLN A 24 5.62 -17.28 -1.93
CA GLN A 24 6.58 -16.73 -0.99
C GLN A 24 6.13 -15.34 -0.56
N PRO A 25 6.30 -14.99 0.74
CA PRO A 25 6.06 -13.63 1.19
C PRO A 25 6.88 -12.63 0.35
N MET A 26 6.34 -11.44 0.14
CA MET A 26 7.07 -10.37 -0.54
C MET A 26 8.28 -9.97 0.31
N ALA A 27 9.44 -9.80 -0.33
CA ALA A 27 10.66 -9.45 0.37
C ALA A 27 10.49 -8.13 1.15
N SER A 28 10.86 -8.15 2.41
CA SER A 28 10.89 -7.04 3.34
C SER A 28 12.18 -7.11 4.16
N ILE A 29 12.78 -5.98 4.47
CA ILE A 29 13.95 -5.90 5.35
C ILE A 29 13.58 -6.13 6.80
N ASP A 30 14.59 -6.42 7.62
CA ASP A 30 14.48 -6.38 9.08
C ASP A 30 14.23 -4.94 9.58
N PRO A 31 13.43 -4.74 10.63
CA PRO A 31 13.25 -3.42 11.25
C PRO A 31 14.57 -2.69 11.60
N ALA A 32 15.61 -3.43 11.99
CA ALA A 32 16.92 -2.86 12.30
C ALA A 32 17.60 -2.17 11.08
N ASP A 33 17.27 -2.62 9.87
CA ASP A 33 17.78 -2.04 8.61
C ASP A 33 16.96 -0.85 8.10
N ALA A 34 15.86 -0.49 8.76
CA ALA A 34 14.93 0.54 8.29
C ALA A 34 15.61 1.91 8.13
N GLY A 35 16.46 2.30 9.08
CA GLY A 35 17.20 3.56 9.01
C GLY A 35 18.07 3.68 7.76
N ALA A 36 18.78 2.61 7.40
CA ALA A 36 19.60 2.57 6.19
C ALA A 36 18.75 2.64 4.91
N LEU A 37 17.59 1.98 4.89
CA LEU A 37 16.66 2.08 3.77
C LEU A 37 16.14 3.51 3.58
N PHE A 38 15.71 4.18 4.66
CA PHE A 38 15.20 5.55 4.56
C PHE A 38 16.28 6.53 4.13
N ALA A 39 17.51 6.43 4.66
CA ALA A 39 18.64 7.24 4.19
C ALA A 39 18.94 7.02 2.70
N ALA A 40 18.84 5.79 2.22
CA ALA A 40 18.99 5.48 0.81
C ALA A 40 17.85 6.09 -0.03
N ILE A 41 16.60 6.01 0.44
CA ILE A 41 15.45 6.64 -0.24
C ILE A 41 15.64 8.15 -0.33
N ASP A 42 16.10 8.81 0.75
CA ASP A 42 16.32 10.25 0.79
C ASP A 42 17.37 10.72 -0.24
N SER A 43 18.31 9.85 -0.58
CA SER A 43 19.33 10.11 -1.60
C SER A 43 18.86 9.87 -3.04
N TYR A 44 17.66 9.34 -3.26
CA TYR A 44 17.18 9.03 -4.60
C TYR A 44 16.97 10.30 -5.44
N PRO A 45 17.58 10.40 -6.64
CA PRO A 45 17.68 11.69 -7.34
C PRO A 45 16.34 12.18 -7.91
N GLU A 46 15.46 11.29 -8.34
CA GLU A 46 14.19 11.67 -8.96
C GLU A 46 13.15 11.98 -7.86
N ALA A 47 12.76 13.27 -7.77
CA ALA A 47 12.04 13.81 -6.61
C ALA A 47 10.65 13.19 -6.41
N ILE A 48 9.84 13.04 -7.47
CA ILE A 48 8.47 12.49 -7.33
C ILE A 48 8.53 11.03 -6.88
N THR A 49 9.47 10.23 -7.40
CA THR A 49 9.65 8.84 -6.96
C THR A 49 10.16 8.76 -5.52
N ARG A 50 11.09 9.62 -5.14
CA ARG A 50 11.62 9.71 -3.77
C ARG A 50 10.50 10.03 -2.79
N LEU A 51 9.77 11.12 -3.02
CA LEU A 51 8.65 11.54 -2.17
C LEU A 51 7.52 10.50 -2.16
N GLY A 52 7.27 9.84 -3.28
CA GLY A 52 6.32 8.73 -3.37
C GLY A 52 6.73 7.52 -2.52
N LEU A 53 8.02 7.13 -2.48
CA LEU A 53 8.54 6.08 -1.60
C LEU A 53 8.42 6.47 -0.12
N GLN A 54 8.75 7.72 0.22
CA GLN A 54 8.58 8.24 1.58
C GLN A 54 7.10 8.21 1.98
N LEU A 55 6.19 8.68 1.10
CA LEU A 55 4.76 8.67 1.38
C LEU A 55 4.20 7.24 1.52
N LEU A 56 4.70 6.29 0.73
CA LEU A 56 4.37 4.87 0.86
C LEU A 56 4.76 4.32 2.24
N ALA A 57 5.94 4.71 2.73
CA ALA A 57 6.45 4.33 4.04
C ALA A 57 5.68 4.98 5.21
N HIS A 58 5.06 6.15 5.01
CA HIS A 58 4.29 6.86 6.03
C HIS A 58 2.78 6.56 6.00
N THR A 59 2.28 5.86 4.99
CA THR A 59 0.84 5.59 4.86
C THR A 59 0.48 4.11 4.88
N PHE A 60 1.44 3.24 4.55
CA PHE A 60 1.31 1.79 4.47
C PHE A 60 0.22 1.29 3.50
N VAL A 61 -0.23 2.13 2.57
CA VAL A 61 -1.22 1.79 1.55
C VAL A 61 -0.62 0.89 0.47
N ARG A 62 -1.45 0.33 -0.40
CA ARG A 62 -0.94 -0.42 -1.56
C ARG A 62 -0.40 0.53 -2.62
N VAL A 63 0.63 0.07 -3.33
CA VAL A 63 1.26 0.85 -4.42
C VAL A 63 0.23 1.38 -5.43
N GLY A 64 -0.74 0.54 -5.82
CA GLY A 64 -1.79 0.96 -6.75
C GLY A 64 -2.71 2.03 -6.20
N GLU A 65 -2.98 2.00 -4.89
CA GLU A 65 -3.76 3.03 -4.19
C GLU A 65 -3.00 4.35 -4.21
N LEU A 66 -1.72 4.33 -3.82
CA LEU A 66 -0.86 5.53 -3.76
C LEU A 66 -0.62 6.15 -5.13
N ARG A 67 -0.30 5.35 -6.13
CA ARG A 67 -0.05 5.84 -7.51
C ARG A 67 -1.25 6.60 -8.08
N GLY A 68 -2.45 6.15 -7.75
CA GLY A 68 -3.69 6.77 -8.20
C GLY A 68 -4.21 7.88 -7.29
N MET A 69 -3.44 8.31 -6.29
CA MET A 69 -3.83 9.36 -5.34
C MET A 69 -4.10 10.68 -6.07
N ARG A 70 -5.21 11.33 -5.74
CA ARG A 70 -5.61 12.61 -6.30
C ARG A 70 -5.66 13.69 -5.23
N TRP A 71 -5.41 14.92 -5.63
CA TRP A 71 -5.43 16.07 -4.73
C TRP A 71 -6.80 16.30 -4.09
N ASN A 72 -7.88 16.04 -4.82
CA ASN A 72 -9.25 16.21 -4.31
C ASN A 72 -9.71 15.11 -3.32
N GLU A 73 -8.87 14.11 -3.08
CA GLU A 73 -9.13 13.05 -2.09
C GLU A 73 -8.58 13.40 -0.70
N LEU A 74 -7.84 14.50 -0.59
CA LEU A 74 -7.29 15.00 0.65
C LEU A 74 -8.28 15.91 1.37
N VAL A 75 -8.55 15.60 2.63
CA VAL A 75 -9.31 16.45 3.55
C VAL A 75 -8.32 17.10 4.49
N ALA A 76 -7.92 18.33 4.17
CA ALA A 76 -6.80 19.01 4.84
C ALA A 76 -7.10 19.27 6.34
N ASP A 77 -8.31 19.76 6.65
CA ASP A 77 -8.72 20.10 8.02
C ASP A 77 -8.70 18.88 8.96
N ASP A 78 -8.98 17.71 8.41
CA ASP A 78 -8.98 16.44 9.15
C ASP A 78 -7.64 15.69 9.09
N ALA A 79 -6.68 16.17 8.29
CA ALA A 79 -5.43 15.47 8.02
C ALA A 79 -5.66 14.00 7.62
N VAL A 80 -6.55 13.75 6.65
CA VAL A 80 -6.82 12.41 6.12
C VAL A 80 -6.83 12.40 4.60
N TRP A 81 -6.47 11.24 4.06
CA TRP A 81 -6.69 10.88 2.67
C TRP A 81 -7.82 9.84 2.58
N ILE A 82 -8.81 10.08 1.73
CA ILE A 82 -9.92 9.17 1.50
C ILE A 82 -9.71 8.48 0.16
N VAL A 83 -9.27 7.21 0.21
CA VAL A 83 -9.17 6.38 -0.99
C VAL A 83 -10.56 5.93 -1.41
N PRO A 84 -11.04 6.27 -2.62
CA PRO A 84 -12.39 5.91 -3.04
C PRO A 84 -12.55 4.41 -3.28
N ALA A 85 -13.79 3.91 -3.11
CA ALA A 85 -14.13 2.49 -3.18
C ALA A 85 -13.70 1.82 -4.50
N GLU A 86 -13.74 2.54 -5.60
CA GLU A 86 -13.43 2.06 -6.95
C GLU A 86 -11.98 1.59 -7.06
N ARG A 87 -11.06 2.22 -6.31
CA ARG A 87 -9.64 1.85 -6.27
C ARG A 87 -9.29 0.82 -5.21
N MET A 88 -10.22 0.53 -4.30
CA MET A 88 -10.01 -0.44 -3.23
C MET A 88 -10.37 -1.85 -3.67
N LYS A 89 -9.51 -2.82 -3.30
CA LYS A 89 -9.77 -4.26 -3.56
C LYS A 89 -11.11 -4.73 -2.99
N LEU A 90 -11.49 -4.22 -1.83
CA LEU A 90 -12.73 -4.60 -1.12
C LEU A 90 -13.94 -3.74 -1.51
N ARG A 91 -13.79 -2.82 -2.49
CA ARG A 91 -14.88 -1.92 -2.93
C ARG A 91 -15.53 -1.12 -1.78
N LYS A 92 -14.75 -0.78 -0.77
CA LYS A 92 -15.14 0.12 0.34
C LYS A 92 -14.13 1.25 0.43
N PRO A 93 -14.55 2.49 0.68
CA PRO A 93 -13.60 3.60 0.84
C PRO A 93 -12.68 3.33 2.03
N HIS A 94 -11.45 3.82 1.95
CA HIS A 94 -10.46 3.68 3.03
C HIS A 94 -9.96 5.03 3.46
N VAL A 95 -10.18 5.38 4.72
CA VAL A 95 -9.70 6.61 5.34
C VAL A 95 -8.30 6.37 5.87
N VAL A 96 -7.30 7.10 5.37
CA VAL A 96 -5.89 7.02 5.77
C VAL A 96 -5.52 8.26 6.58
N PRO A 97 -5.29 8.17 7.90
CA PRO A 97 -4.75 9.28 8.67
C PRO A 97 -3.35 9.65 8.18
N LEU A 98 -3.09 10.94 8.08
CA LEU A 98 -1.82 11.47 7.61
C LEU A 98 -1.03 12.03 8.80
N SER A 99 0.19 11.53 8.98
CA SER A 99 1.14 12.07 9.94
C SER A 99 1.64 13.45 9.51
N ARG A 100 2.26 14.18 10.44
CA ARG A 100 2.92 15.46 10.12
C ARG A 100 3.97 15.29 9.01
N GLN A 101 4.70 14.19 9.02
CA GLN A 101 5.69 13.86 8.00
C GLN A 101 5.03 13.62 6.64
N ALA A 102 3.92 12.85 6.58
CA ALA A 102 3.16 12.64 5.36
C ALA A 102 2.62 13.96 4.77
N LEU A 103 2.11 14.85 5.64
CA LEU A 103 1.64 16.19 5.22
C LEU A 103 2.79 17.05 4.67
N ALA A 104 3.97 17.00 5.28
CA ALA A 104 5.15 17.72 4.79
C ALA A 104 5.62 17.20 3.41
N ILE A 105 5.54 15.89 3.18
CA ILE A 105 5.82 15.27 1.88
C ILE A 105 4.78 15.73 0.83
N LEU A 106 3.50 15.72 1.20
CA LEU A 106 2.43 16.18 0.33
C LEU A 106 2.56 17.66 -0.04
N ALA A 107 3.01 18.51 0.90
CA ALA A 107 3.28 19.92 0.61
C ALA A 107 4.37 20.06 -0.48
N GLN A 108 5.48 19.32 -0.38
CA GLN A 108 6.52 19.33 -1.41
C GLN A 108 5.99 18.81 -2.77
N LEU A 109 5.17 17.77 -2.77
CA LEU A 109 4.54 17.27 -3.99
C LEU A 109 3.57 18.27 -4.58
N ARG A 110 2.88 19.08 -3.74
CA ARG A 110 1.94 20.10 -4.19
C ARG A 110 2.64 21.16 -5.03
N ASP A 111 3.85 21.57 -4.66
CA ASP A 111 4.64 22.52 -5.42
C ASP A 111 5.05 21.99 -6.80
N MET A 112 5.09 20.67 -6.97
CA MET A 112 5.56 20.01 -8.20
C MET A 112 4.43 19.56 -9.12
N THR A 113 3.30 19.12 -8.56
CA THR A 113 2.21 18.46 -9.29
C THR A 113 0.82 19.04 -9.00
N GLY A 114 0.78 20.13 -8.23
CA GLY A 114 -0.47 20.71 -7.73
C GLY A 114 -1.40 21.31 -8.77
N ASP A 115 -0.89 21.61 -9.96
CA ASP A 115 -1.69 22.11 -11.08
C ASP A 115 -2.48 20.99 -11.79
N GLY A 116 -2.12 19.74 -11.52
CA GLY A 116 -2.78 18.54 -12.06
C GLY A 116 -3.71 17.88 -11.04
N ASP A 117 -4.34 16.78 -11.46
CA ASP A 117 -5.22 15.98 -10.62
C ASP A 117 -4.44 15.01 -9.70
N LEU A 118 -3.32 14.49 -10.19
CA LEU A 118 -2.57 13.41 -9.53
C LEU A 118 -1.51 13.96 -8.59
N VAL A 119 -1.42 13.38 -7.38
CA VAL A 119 -0.35 13.67 -6.41
C VAL A 119 1.01 13.17 -6.93
N LEU A 120 1.03 11.99 -7.55
CA LEU A 120 2.22 11.38 -8.14
C LEU A 120 2.10 11.33 -9.66
N ASP A 121 2.03 12.51 -10.27
CA ASP A 121 1.99 12.63 -11.72
C ASP A 121 3.32 12.21 -12.35
N SER A 122 3.26 11.51 -13.48
CA SER A 122 4.45 10.99 -14.15
C SER A 122 5.14 12.09 -14.96
N PRO A 123 6.41 12.43 -14.67
CA PRO A 123 7.16 13.39 -15.48
C PRO A 123 7.31 12.97 -16.94
N GLN A 124 7.33 11.65 -17.22
CA GLN A 124 7.45 11.10 -18.57
C GLN A 124 6.12 11.09 -19.33
N ARG A 125 4.99 11.12 -18.61
CA ARG A 125 3.63 11.10 -19.17
C ARG A 125 2.68 11.96 -18.34
N PRO A 126 2.75 13.29 -18.45
CA PRO A 126 1.88 14.18 -17.69
C PRO A 126 0.40 13.80 -17.78
N GLY A 127 -0.32 13.90 -16.66
CA GLY A 127 -1.71 13.48 -16.53
C GLY A 127 -1.89 11.97 -16.32
N HIS A 128 -0.81 11.20 -16.17
CA HIS A 128 -0.86 9.77 -15.90
C HIS A 128 -0.10 9.43 -14.60
N PRO A 129 -0.55 8.43 -13.84
CA PRO A 129 0.17 8.01 -12.64
C PRO A 129 1.54 7.41 -12.98
N LEU A 130 2.48 7.43 -12.03
CA LEU A 130 3.75 6.69 -12.14
C LEU A 130 3.50 5.23 -12.56
N SER A 131 4.44 4.61 -13.26
CA SER A 131 4.31 3.22 -13.68
C SER A 131 4.25 2.27 -12.46
N GLU A 132 3.67 1.08 -12.63
CA GLU A 132 3.51 0.10 -11.54
C GLU A 132 4.84 -0.33 -10.94
N ASN A 133 5.89 -0.32 -11.75
CA ASN A 133 7.21 -0.78 -11.34
C ASN A 133 8.14 0.35 -10.89
N THR A 134 7.70 1.62 -10.92
CA THR A 134 8.57 2.77 -10.60
C THR A 134 9.24 2.61 -9.24
N PHE A 135 8.48 2.35 -8.19
CA PHE A 135 9.01 2.17 -6.84
C PHE A 135 9.87 0.92 -6.70
N LEU A 136 9.50 -0.18 -7.35
CA LEU A 136 10.28 -1.41 -7.35
C LEU A 136 11.66 -1.20 -7.99
N PHE A 137 11.71 -0.55 -9.16
CA PHE A 137 12.97 -0.28 -9.82
C PHE A 137 13.81 0.78 -9.10
N ALA A 138 13.20 1.75 -8.43
CA ALA A 138 13.91 2.67 -7.56
C ALA A 138 14.61 1.92 -6.41
N LEU A 139 13.91 1.02 -5.71
CA LEU A 139 14.51 0.18 -4.68
C LEU A 139 15.64 -0.71 -5.23
N TYR A 140 15.50 -1.23 -6.46
CA TYR A 140 16.58 -2.01 -7.10
C TYR A 140 17.82 -1.16 -7.36
N ARG A 141 17.66 0.08 -7.83
CA ARG A 141 18.79 1.02 -8.06
C ARG A 141 19.47 1.42 -6.75
N LEU A 142 18.71 1.46 -5.65
CA LEU A 142 19.24 1.70 -4.30
C LEU A 142 19.92 0.45 -3.67
N GLY A 143 20.02 -0.68 -4.40
CA GLY A 143 20.69 -1.90 -3.92
C GLY A 143 19.80 -2.86 -3.14
N TYR A 144 18.46 -2.64 -3.12
CA TYR A 144 17.52 -3.49 -2.36
C TYR A 144 16.86 -4.59 -3.19
N ARG A 145 17.42 -4.94 -4.36
CA ARG A 145 16.90 -6.03 -5.19
C ARG A 145 16.92 -7.35 -4.42
N GLY A 146 15.76 -8.02 -4.31
CA GLY A 146 15.59 -9.26 -3.56
C GLY A 146 15.51 -9.08 -2.03
N ARG A 147 15.80 -7.88 -1.50
CA ARG A 147 15.76 -7.56 -0.07
C ARG A 147 14.50 -6.78 0.31
N MET A 148 14.05 -5.88 -0.54
CA MET A 148 12.88 -5.02 -0.30
C MET A 148 12.04 -4.88 -1.56
N THR A 149 10.74 -4.85 -1.39
CA THR A 149 9.77 -4.49 -2.43
C THR A 149 8.90 -3.34 -1.96
N ALA A 150 8.21 -2.68 -2.88
CA ALA A 150 7.25 -1.63 -2.50
C ALA A 150 6.10 -2.17 -1.61
N HIS A 151 5.73 -3.45 -1.74
CA HIS A 151 4.79 -4.10 -0.83
C HIS A 151 5.44 -4.44 0.53
N GLY A 152 6.75 -4.63 0.57
CA GLY A 152 7.52 -4.91 1.78
C GLY A 152 7.38 -3.83 2.87
N PHE A 153 7.09 -2.56 2.50
CA PHE A 153 6.81 -1.50 3.48
C PHE A 153 5.62 -1.85 4.39
N ARG A 154 4.62 -2.55 3.86
CA ARG A 154 3.45 -2.97 4.66
C ARG A 154 3.82 -4.09 5.63
N SER A 155 4.67 -5.03 5.20
CA SER A 155 5.19 -6.09 6.07
C SER A 155 6.07 -5.52 7.17
N LEU A 156 6.97 -4.60 6.82
CA LEU A 156 7.82 -3.88 7.77
C LEU A 156 6.97 -3.12 8.80
N ALA A 157 5.99 -2.34 8.33
CA ALA A 157 5.07 -1.61 9.19
C ALA A 157 4.30 -2.53 10.14
N SER A 158 3.73 -3.64 9.60
CA SER A 158 3.02 -4.62 10.43
C SER A 158 3.93 -5.18 11.54
N THR A 159 5.17 -5.54 11.20
CA THR A 159 6.12 -6.06 12.19
C THR A 159 6.43 -5.01 13.26
N VAL A 160 6.87 -3.82 12.85
CA VAL A 160 7.25 -2.73 13.77
C VAL A 160 6.11 -2.32 14.69
N LEU A 161 4.90 -2.17 14.14
CA LEU A 161 3.75 -1.73 14.92
C LEU A 161 3.28 -2.80 15.92
N ASN A 162 3.31 -4.10 15.55
CA ASN A 162 3.02 -5.17 16.50
C ASN A 162 4.07 -5.26 17.61
N GLU A 163 5.36 -5.13 17.28
CA GLU A 163 6.45 -5.12 18.27
C GLU A 163 6.40 -3.88 19.20
N SER A 164 5.87 -2.76 18.69
CA SER A 164 5.62 -1.54 19.47
C SER A 164 4.36 -1.62 20.34
N GLY A 165 3.61 -2.72 20.32
CA GLY A 165 2.47 -2.96 21.21
C GLY A 165 1.16 -2.31 20.75
N PHE A 166 1.05 -1.87 19.49
CA PHE A 166 -0.24 -1.40 18.96
C PHE A 166 -1.23 -2.56 18.80
N GLU A 167 -2.52 -2.26 18.98
CA GLU A 167 -3.58 -3.26 18.86
C GLU A 167 -3.65 -3.84 17.43
N PRO A 168 -3.65 -5.19 17.27
CA PRO A 168 -3.69 -5.81 15.95
C PRO A 168 -4.84 -5.32 15.06
N ASP A 169 -6.03 -5.09 15.63
CA ASP A 169 -7.19 -4.59 14.87
C ASP A 169 -6.97 -3.20 14.28
N VAL A 170 -6.24 -2.34 15.02
CA VAL A 170 -5.88 -0.99 14.56
C VAL A 170 -4.91 -1.08 13.39
N ILE A 171 -3.91 -1.97 13.48
CA ILE A 171 -2.93 -2.23 12.43
C ILE A 171 -3.60 -2.80 11.17
N GLU A 172 -4.41 -3.87 11.32
CA GLU A 172 -5.11 -4.52 10.22
C GLU A 172 -6.07 -3.54 9.51
N ARG A 173 -6.73 -2.67 10.27
CA ARG A 173 -7.59 -1.63 9.72
C ARG A 173 -6.80 -0.58 8.93
N GLN A 174 -5.63 -0.16 9.43
CA GLN A 174 -4.73 0.75 8.70
C GLN A 174 -4.24 0.12 7.41
N LEU A 175 -3.90 -1.16 7.44
CA LEU A 175 -3.46 -1.90 6.27
C LEU A 175 -4.61 -2.24 5.30
N ALA A 176 -5.86 -1.93 5.61
CA ALA A 176 -7.04 -2.32 4.83
C ALA A 176 -7.02 -3.83 4.48
N HIS A 177 -6.65 -4.65 5.47
CA HIS A 177 -6.72 -6.10 5.35
C HIS A 177 -8.16 -6.57 5.52
N GLN A 178 -8.50 -7.65 4.86
CA GLN A 178 -9.78 -8.32 5.06
C GLN A 178 -9.71 -9.12 6.35
N GLU A 179 -10.72 -8.95 7.24
CA GLU A 179 -10.88 -9.83 8.37
C GLU A 179 -11.04 -11.28 7.87
N SER A 180 -10.17 -12.17 8.34
CA SER A 180 -10.16 -13.58 7.94
C SER A 180 -11.30 -14.37 8.60
N ASP A 181 -11.74 -13.95 9.78
CA ASP A 181 -12.88 -14.50 10.48
C ASP A 181 -14.18 -13.86 9.97
N ALA A 182 -15.01 -14.64 9.27
CA ALA A 182 -16.27 -14.16 8.70
C ALA A 182 -17.27 -13.69 9.76
N VAL A 183 -17.27 -14.29 10.94
CA VAL A 183 -18.12 -13.90 12.07
C VAL A 183 -17.66 -12.55 12.59
N ARG A 184 -16.38 -12.40 12.86
CA ARG A 184 -15.78 -11.15 13.32
C ARG A 184 -15.95 -10.02 12.30
N ALA A 185 -15.78 -10.31 11.00
CA ALA A 185 -16.01 -9.36 9.92
C ALA A 185 -17.44 -8.81 9.87
N ALA A 186 -18.45 -9.62 10.23
CA ALA A 186 -19.84 -9.23 10.26
C ALA A 186 -20.17 -8.26 11.42
N TYR A 187 -19.48 -8.40 12.55
CA TYR A 187 -19.75 -7.63 13.76
C TYR A 187 -18.78 -6.46 13.96
N ASN A 188 -17.53 -6.56 13.55
CA ASN A 188 -16.52 -5.49 13.75
C ASN A 188 -16.53 -4.51 12.57
N ARG A 189 -17.30 -3.42 12.70
CA ARG A 189 -17.36 -2.29 11.75
C ARG A 189 -16.56 -1.08 12.21
N ALA A 190 -15.79 -1.20 13.27
CA ALA A 190 -15.05 -0.09 13.84
C ALA A 190 -13.95 0.41 12.89
N GLU A 191 -13.84 1.71 12.73
CA GLU A 191 -12.81 2.36 11.91
C GLU A 191 -11.54 2.68 12.70
N TYR A 192 -11.58 2.65 14.03
CA TYR A 192 -10.47 2.95 14.96
C TYR A 192 -9.74 4.26 14.64
N LEU A 193 -10.40 5.24 14.03
CA LEU A 193 -9.73 6.43 13.50
C LEU A 193 -8.88 7.19 14.53
N PRO A 194 -9.34 7.43 15.79
CA PRO A 194 -8.50 8.08 16.81
C PRO A 194 -7.20 7.32 17.11
N LYS A 195 -7.29 5.99 17.33
CA LYS A 195 -6.13 5.13 17.60
C LYS A 195 -5.20 5.04 16.40
N ARG A 196 -5.74 4.99 15.18
CA ARG A 196 -4.95 5.02 13.95
C ARG A 196 -4.23 6.34 13.75
N ARG A 197 -4.83 7.47 14.13
CA ARG A 197 -4.16 8.78 14.14
C ARG A 197 -2.95 8.79 15.06
N GLU A 198 -3.11 8.27 16.28
CA GLU A 198 -2.02 8.13 17.25
C GLU A 198 -0.90 7.22 16.70
N MET A 199 -1.24 6.06 16.20
CA MET A 199 -0.31 5.09 15.62
C MET A 199 0.50 5.65 14.44
N MET A 200 -0.07 6.58 13.66
CA MET A 200 0.55 7.13 12.45
C MET A 200 1.44 8.37 12.75
N GLN A 201 1.47 8.91 13.96
CA GLN A 201 2.32 10.04 14.33
C GLN A 201 3.74 9.61 14.70
#